data_02d73126650a2aa42276f67349c893f1
#
_entry.id   02d73126650a2aa42276f67349c893f1
#
_cell.length_a   1.000
_cell.length_b   1.000
_cell.length_c   1.000
_cell.angle_alpha   90.00
_cell.angle_beta   90.00
_cell.angle_gamma   90.00
#
_symmetry.space_group_name_H-M   'P 1'
#
loop_
_entity.id
_entity.type
_entity.pdbx_description
1 polymer ?
#
loop_
_entity_poly.entity_id
_entity_poly.type
_entity_poly.pdbx_seq_one_letter_code
_entity_poly.pdbx_strand_id
1 'polypeptide(L)'
;MHIIPRAFLYGILISLATACAQGINDHPDTIYIHGNIITVNEAQPFAQALAAKEGLISGVGDSETLLRLKGPVTKIVDLAGATVVPGFIDAHSHFAGVGTQAMVANLLPAPDGPVNTIAELQAEISHFIATSPIAKDYKVAIGFNYDDSQLVEQRHPNRHDLDAVSTEIPIVVMHQSGHIGAYNSKALEIMGITAETPDPAGGVIERESDGKTPNGVMQENAHFMIFFRLIPDFSTPDLVALYKAGEHAYLSNGFTTVQEGKTDLETLNILPQIAASHGFDIDIISYPDIAAIGEEALRKDRKISTEYLNGFRIGGVKLTFDGSPQGKTAWFTKPYLVPPDGQPPEYSGYPAFTDEEALAWISLAFTNNWQLLVHTNGDAAIDQLIRLLRRAQPNLKNRDHRTVMIHGQFTRKDQINSLKDLGIFPALYPMHTFYWGDWHRDSVAGPERANNISPTGWMIDQAMRFSIHSDAPVTFPNSMRIIDSAVNRTTRTGKVLGAAHRLSPMDALKALTIWAAYQHFEESIKGSLEVGKQADFVVLDADPLTIEASNIKNMKVLKTVNNDKTVFIRGD
;
A
#
# COMPACT_ATOMS: atom_id res chain seq x y z
N MET A 1 -45.92 83.82 -3.24
CA MET A 1 -44.62 83.58 -2.67
C MET A 1 -44.00 82.45 -3.49
N HIS A 2 -43.07 82.81 -4.37
CA HIS A 2 -42.55 81.98 -5.44
C HIS A 2 -41.26 81.34 -4.98
N ILE A 3 -41.14 79.99 -5.17
CA ILE A 3 -39.90 79.23 -4.99
C ILE A 3 -39.53 78.66 -6.35
N ILE A 4 -38.35 79.04 -6.85
CA ILE A 4 -37.71 78.54 -8.09
C ILE A 4 -36.90 77.33 -7.78
N PRO A 5 -36.98 76.19 -8.52
CA PRO A 5 -36.08 75.10 -8.37
C PRO A 5 -34.80 75.25 -9.22
N ARG A 6 -33.65 75.05 -8.58
CA ARG A 6 -32.33 74.94 -9.23
C ARG A 6 -32.16 73.56 -9.91
N ALA A 7 -31.88 73.61 -11.20
CA ALA A 7 -31.45 72.43 -11.98
C ALA A 7 -30.00 72.08 -11.65
N PHE A 8 -29.76 70.82 -11.30
CA PHE A 8 -28.41 70.22 -11.19
C PHE A 8 -28.09 69.45 -12.48
N LEU A 9 -27.09 69.95 -13.22
CA LEU A 9 -26.46 69.22 -14.33
C LEU A 9 -25.60 68.12 -13.77
N TYR A 10 -25.94 66.86 -14.01
CA TYR A 10 -25.05 65.72 -13.79
C TYR A 10 -24.27 65.39 -15.07
N GLY A 11 -22.99 65.70 -15.06
CA GLY A 11 -22.06 65.25 -16.09
C GLY A 11 -21.78 63.73 -15.91
N ILE A 12 -22.16 62.96 -16.89
CA ILE A 12 -21.81 61.51 -16.95
C ILE A 12 -20.39 61.41 -17.49
N LEU A 13 -19.42 61.10 -16.60
CA LEU A 13 -18.10 60.66 -16.99
C LEU A 13 -18.23 59.15 -17.34
N ILE A 14 -18.16 58.84 -18.63
CA ILE A 14 -18.01 57.46 -19.12
C ILE A 14 -16.54 57.10 -18.96
N SER A 15 -16.22 56.37 -17.88
CA SER A 15 -14.94 55.69 -17.74
C SER A 15 -14.93 54.46 -18.64
N LEU A 16 -14.22 54.52 -19.76
CA LEU A 16 -13.85 53.32 -20.52
C LEU A 16 -12.87 52.50 -19.67
N ALA A 17 -13.39 51.54 -18.93
CA ALA A 17 -12.60 50.47 -18.38
C ALA A 17 -12.25 49.55 -19.55
N THR A 18 -11.02 49.63 -20.02
CA THR A 18 -10.42 48.62 -20.89
C THR A 18 -10.24 47.35 -20.04
N ALA A 19 -11.25 46.49 -20.07
CA ALA A 19 -11.09 45.14 -19.60
C ALA A 19 -10.11 44.48 -20.57
N CYS A 20 -8.87 44.27 -20.13
CA CYS A 20 -8.01 43.25 -20.71
C CYS A 20 -8.73 41.89 -20.53
N ALA A 21 -9.43 41.47 -21.56
CA ALA A 21 -9.82 40.09 -21.70
C ALA A 21 -8.49 39.31 -21.80
N GLN A 22 -8.02 38.76 -20.68
CA GLN A 22 -7.12 37.63 -20.73
C GLN A 22 -7.90 36.55 -21.49
N GLY A 23 -7.54 36.35 -22.76
CA GLY A 23 -8.07 35.25 -23.54
C GLY A 23 -7.80 33.99 -22.74
N ILE A 24 -8.87 33.28 -22.36
CA ILE A 24 -8.76 31.96 -21.79
C ILE A 24 -7.94 31.17 -22.82
N ASN A 25 -6.71 30.78 -22.44
CA ASN A 25 -5.86 29.96 -23.31
C ASN A 25 -6.52 28.57 -23.39
N ASP A 26 -7.28 28.33 -24.43
CA ASP A 26 -8.07 27.11 -24.61
C ASP A 26 -7.25 25.92 -25.15
N HIS A 27 -5.92 26.11 -25.26
CA HIS A 27 -5.00 25.10 -25.75
C HIS A 27 -4.44 24.24 -24.60
N PRO A 28 -4.10 22.96 -24.91
CA PRO A 28 -3.40 22.10 -23.96
C PRO A 28 -2.04 22.69 -23.50
N ASP A 29 -1.65 22.42 -22.27
CA ASP A 29 -0.32 22.74 -21.75
C ASP A 29 0.72 21.78 -22.33
N THR A 30 0.38 20.47 -22.39
CA THR A 30 1.22 19.41 -22.95
C THR A 30 0.42 18.52 -23.90
N ILE A 31 1.05 18.11 -25.02
CA ILE A 31 0.54 17.06 -25.89
C ILE A 31 1.63 15.98 -26.01
N TYR A 32 1.28 14.77 -25.62
CA TYR A 32 2.10 13.55 -25.77
C TYR A 32 1.68 12.85 -27.04
N ILE A 33 2.63 12.57 -27.95
CA ILE A 33 2.38 12.00 -29.28
C ILE A 33 3.18 10.72 -29.52
N HIS A 34 2.78 9.96 -30.53
CA HIS A 34 3.45 8.74 -31.00
C HIS A 34 3.64 7.70 -29.88
N GLY A 35 2.66 7.55 -28.98
CA GLY A 35 2.65 6.53 -27.94
C GLY A 35 1.84 5.30 -28.32
N ASN A 36 2.09 4.19 -27.62
CA ASN A 36 1.19 3.06 -27.50
C ASN A 36 0.41 3.23 -26.19
N ILE A 37 -0.73 3.89 -26.23
CA ILE A 37 -1.47 4.29 -25.03
C ILE A 37 -2.57 3.29 -24.73
N ILE A 38 -2.47 2.58 -23.63
CA ILE A 38 -3.49 1.69 -23.05
C ILE A 38 -4.29 2.51 -22.04
N THR A 39 -5.49 2.91 -22.41
CA THR A 39 -6.28 3.88 -21.62
C THR A 39 -6.97 3.29 -20.41
N VAL A 40 -7.16 1.97 -20.39
CA VAL A 40 -8.02 1.26 -19.42
C VAL A 40 -9.48 1.78 -19.43
N ASN A 41 -9.89 2.46 -20.49
CA ASN A 41 -11.27 2.86 -20.78
C ASN A 41 -11.90 1.88 -21.79
N GLU A 42 -12.98 1.22 -21.41
CA GLU A 42 -13.65 0.22 -22.27
C GLU A 42 -14.21 0.81 -23.57
N ALA A 43 -14.61 2.10 -23.55
CA ALA A 43 -15.13 2.78 -24.73
C ALA A 43 -14.03 3.16 -25.76
N GLN A 44 -12.80 3.36 -25.29
CA GLN A 44 -11.66 3.72 -26.14
C GLN A 44 -10.38 3.10 -25.55
N PRO A 45 -10.17 1.78 -25.69
CA PRO A 45 -9.12 1.06 -24.96
C PRO A 45 -7.70 1.43 -25.36
N PHE A 46 -7.50 1.99 -26.56
CA PHE A 46 -6.20 2.38 -27.08
C PHE A 46 -6.21 3.78 -27.71
N ALA A 47 -5.07 4.47 -27.64
CA ALA A 47 -4.83 5.75 -28.28
C ALA A 47 -3.35 5.88 -28.69
N GLN A 48 -3.02 6.93 -29.46
CA GLN A 48 -1.63 7.25 -29.86
C GLN A 48 -1.12 8.52 -29.23
N ALA A 49 -2.02 9.32 -28.68
CA ALA A 49 -1.69 10.63 -28.11
C ALA A 49 -2.63 10.97 -26.95
N LEU A 50 -2.12 11.85 -26.07
CA LEU A 50 -2.82 12.40 -24.93
C LEU A 50 -2.51 13.90 -24.82
N ALA A 51 -3.51 14.72 -24.60
CA ALA A 51 -3.37 16.14 -24.32
C ALA A 51 -3.75 16.42 -22.87
N ALA A 52 -2.97 17.27 -22.19
CA ALA A 52 -3.23 17.68 -20.81
C ALA A 52 -3.32 19.19 -20.71
N LYS A 53 -4.20 19.69 -19.81
CA LYS A 53 -4.39 21.07 -19.46
C LYS A 53 -4.67 21.20 -17.97
N GLU A 54 -3.90 22.03 -17.29
CA GLU A 54 -4.06 22.29 -15.85
C GLU A 54 -4.08 20.99 -15.01
N GLY A 55 -3.21 20.03 -15.39
CA GLY A 55 -3.10 18.72 -14.73
C GLY A 55 -4.17 17.70 -15.10
N LEU A 56 -5.17 18.07 -15.91
CA LEU A 56 -6.25 17.19 -16.36
C LEU A 56 -6.07 16.78 -17.82
N ILE A 57 -6.54 15.59 -18.17
CA ILE A 57 -6.60 15.12 -19.55
C ILE A 57 -7.63 15.95 -20.32
N SER A 58 -7.21 16.66 -21.35
CA SER A 58 -8.05 17.48 -22.23
C SER A 58 -8.34 16.84 -23.59
N GLY A 59 -7.61 15.76 -23.93
CA GLY A 59 -7.82 15.02 -25.17
C GLY A 59 -7.13 13.65 -25.15
N VAL A 60 -7.78 12.66 -25.78
CA VAL A 60 -7.24 11.31 -25.99
C VAL A 60 -7.57 10.88 -27.41
N GLY A 61 -6.59 10.46 -28.21
CA GLY A 61 -6.85 10.10 -29.61
C GLY A 61 -5.60 9.77 -30.43
N ASP A 62 -5.66 10.08 -31.72
CA ASP A 62 -4.50 9.97 -32.60
C ASP A 62 -3.61 11.23 -32.55
N SER A 63 -2.33 11.07 -32.88
CA SER A 63 -1.33 12.13 -32.78
C SER A 63 -1.63 13.33 -33.70
N GLU A 64 -2.15 13.07 -34.91
CA GLU A 64 -2.43 14.13 -35.89
C GLU A 64 -3.58 15.02 -35.40
N THR A 65 -4.65 14.43 -34.88
CA THR A 65 -5.80 15.14 -34.35
C THR A 65 -5.43 16.01 -33.14
N LEU A 66 -4.68 15.45 -32.17
CA LEU A 66 -4.31 16.21 -30.98
C LEU A 66 -3.29 17.33 -31.28
N LEU A 67 -2.39 17.15 -32.24
CA LEU A 67 -1.47 18.19 -32.67
C LEU A 67 -2.18 19.43 -33.23
N ARG A 68 -3.40 19.31 -33.77
CA ARG A 68 -4.21 20.45 -34.23
C ARG A 68 -4.68 21.35 -33.08
N LEU A 69 -4.68 20.84 -31.84
CA LEU A 69 -5.03 21.60 -30.62
C LEU A 69 -3.87 22.44 -30.10
N LYS A 70 -2.66 22.31 -30.69
CA LYS A 70 -1.45 22.99 -30.23
C LYS A 70 -1.63 24.53 -30.26
N GLY A 71 -1.36 25.13 -29.13
CA GLY A 71 -1.23 26.60 -28.99
C GLY A 71 0.25 27.06 -29.00
N PRO A 72 0.47 28.37 -28.88
CA PRO A 72 1.81 28.97 -28.96
C PRO A 72 2.78 28.44 -27.86
N VAL A 73 2.25 28.09 -26.68
CA VAL A 73 3.02 27.67 -25.50
C VAL A 73 2.89 26.17 -25.20
N THR A 74 2.11 25.45 -25.98
CA THR A 74 1.91 24.01 -25.80
C THR A 74 3.23 23.24 -25.96
N LYS A 75 3.61 22.49 -24.94
CA LYS A 75 4.74 21.57 -24.98
C LYS A 75 4.36 20.31 -25.76
N ILE A 76 5.22 19.88 -26.68
CA ILE A 76 5.07 18.60 -27.39
C ILE A 76 6.10 17.62 -26.84
N VAL A 77 5.62 16.44 -26.43
CA VAL A 77 6.45 15.34 -25.94
C VAL A 77 6.27 14.15 -26.87
N ASP A 78 7.32 13.76 -27.58
CA ASP A 78 7.31 12.56 -28.39
C ASP A 78 7.61 11.33 -27.50
N LEU A 79 6.68 10.39 -27.49
CA LEU A 79 6.79 9.14 -26.74
C LEU A 79 7.59 8.07 -27.49
N ALA A 80 7.91 8.32 -28.76
CA ALA A 80 8.73 7.44 -29.60
C ALA A 80 8.29 5.95 -29.61
N GLY A 81 6.99 5.71 -29.53
CA GLY A 81 6.40 4.36 -29.50
C GLY A 81 6.34 3.71 -28.10
N ALA A 82 6.80 4.40 -27.06
CA ALA A 82 6.74 3.85 -25.69
C ALA A 82 5.30 3.55 -25.27
N THR A 83 5.14 2.55 -24.42
CA THR A 83 3.83 2.18 -23.86
C THR A 83 3.47 3.10 -22.70
N VAL A 84 2.24 3.59 -22.71
CA VAL A 84 1.67 4.43 -21.65
C VAL A 84 0.45 3.74 -21.05
N VAL A 85 0.41 3.68 -19.73
CA VAL A 85 -0.73 3.15 -18.95
C VAL A 85 -1.14 4.18 -17.91
N PRO A 86 -2.37 4.14 -17.34
CA PRO A 86 -2.74 5.00 -16.21
C PRO A 86 -1.77 4.84 -15.04
N GLY A 87 -1.62 5.88 -14.24
CA GLY A 87 -0.87 5.84 -12.99
C GLY A 87 -1.34 4.70 -12.09
N PHE A 88 -0.41 3.93 -11.54
CA PHE A 88 -0.75 2.83 -10.64
C PHE A 88 -1.23 3.34 -9.29
N ILE A 89 -2.15 2.60 -8.70
CA ILE A 89 -2.72 2.87 -7.39
C ILE A 89 -2.44 1.67 -6.50
N ASP A 90 -1.60 1.84 -5.46
CA ASP A 90 -1.41 0.79 -4.47
C ASP A 90 -2.59 0.81 -3.49
N ALA A 91 -3.50 -0.12 -3.70
CA ALA A 91 -4.79 -0.17 -3.02
C ALA A 91 -4.70 -0.54 -1.54
N HIS A 92 -3.56 -1.07 -1.09
CA HIS A 92 -3.23 -1.29 0.32
C HIS A 92 -1.72 -1.39 0.51
N SER A 93 -1.18 -0.46 1.30
CA SER A 93 0.21 -0.41 1.71
C SER A 93 0.37 0.51 2.93
N HIS A 94 1.62 0.61 3.44
CA HIS A 94 1.97 1.41 4.61
C HIS A 94 3.07 2.40 4.22
N PHE A 95 2.67 3.56 3.74
CA PHE A 95 3.57 4.57 3.16
C PHE A 95 4.72 4.97 4.11
N ALA A 96 4.41 5.21 5.38
CA ALA A 96 5.41 5.50 6.41
C ALA A 96 6.40 4.34 6.60
N GLY A 97 5.89 3.10 6.57
CA GLY A 97 6.69 1.90 6.65
C GLY A 97 7.70 1.75 5.51
N VAL A 98 7.28 2.10 4.27
CA VAL A 98 8.19 2.10 3.10
C VAL A 98 9.27 3.15 3.25
N GLY A 99 8.92 4.34 3.75
CA GLY A 99 9.90 5.38 4.06
C GLY A 99 10.91 4.91 5.11
N THR A 100 10.43 4.26 6.18
CA THR A 100 11.31 3.67 7.20
C THR A 100 12.22 2.61 6.60
N GLN A 101 11.68 1.68 5.80
CA GLN A 101 12.47 0.65 5.13
C GLN A 101 13.60 1.23 4.26
N ALA A 102 13.34 2.34 3.57
CA ALA A 102 14.35 2.98 2.73
C ALA A 102 15.50 3.63 3.54
N MET A 103 15.32 3.85 4.84
CA MET A 103 16.28 4.50 5.74
C MET A 103 17.01 3.53 6.68
N VAL A 104 16.65 2.24 6.68
CA VAL A 104 17.23 1.19 7.53
C VAL A 104 17.96 0.13 6.69
N ALA A 105 18.62 -0.84 7.33
CA ALA A 105 19.28 -1.92 6.62
C ALA A 105 18.26 -2.78 5.86
N ASN A 106 18.48 -3.00 4.56
CA ASN A 106 17.62 -3.82 3.73
C ASN A 106 17.96 -5.30 3.92
N LEU A 107 17.12 -6.02 4.67
CA LEU A 107 17.31 -7.44 4.95
C LEU A 107 16.42 -8.35 4.09
N LEU A 108 15.79 -7.81 3.04
CA LEU A 108 15.00 -8.59 2.11
C LEU A 108 15.84 -9.70 1.47
N PRO A 109 15.26 -10.89 1.27
CA PRO A 109 15.88 -11.93 0.45
C PRO A 109 15.77 -11.60 -1.05
N ALA A 110 16.56 -12.30 -1.87
CA ALA A 110 16.46 -12.19 -3.32
C ALA A 110 15.01 -12.42 -3.81
N PRO A 111 14.53 -11.71 -4.84
CA PRO A 111 15.27 -10.76 -5.70
C PRO A 111 15.26 -9.30 -5.20
N ASP A 112 14.62 -8.99 -4.07
CA ASP A 112 14.36 -7.62 -3.63
C ASP A 112 15.47 -7.07 -2.70
N GLY A 113 16.32 -7.98 -2.20
CA GLY A 113 17.45 -7.65 -1.34
C GLY A 113 18.55 -8.72 -1.37
N PRO A 114 19.64 -8.50 -0.61
CA PRO A 114 20.83 -9.35 -0.65
C PRO A 114 20.82 -10.51 0.35
N VAL A 115 19.82 -10.61 1.27
CA VAL A 115 19.94 -11.45 2.47
C VAL A 115 19.25 -12.82 2.28
N ASN A 116 20.05 -13.86 2.05
CA ASN A 116 19.59 -15.24 1.93
C ASN A 116 20.17 -16.15 3.03
N THR A 117 21.12 -15.64 3.84
CA THR A 117 21.76 -16.33 4.95
C THR A 117 21.91 -15.40 6.15
N ILE A 118 22.08 -15.98 7.36
CA ILE A 118 22.37 -15.19 8.57
C ILE A 118 23.70 -14.45 8.43
N ALA A 119 24.69 -15.03 7.75
CA ALA A 119 25.96 -14.36 7.50
C ALA A 119 25.82 -13.11 6.62
N GLU A 120 24.97 -13.14 5.58
CA GLU A 120 24.65 -11.97 4.74
C GLU A 120 23.87 -10.93 5.55
N LEU A 121 22.94 -11.34 6.43
CA LEU A 121 22.24 -10.45 7.35
C LEU A 121 23.23 -9.70 8.26
N GLN A 122 24.18 -10.40 8.85
CA GLN A 122 25.24 -9.82 9.68
C GLN A 122 26.10 -8.82 8.90
N ALA A 123 26.45 -9.15 7.66
CA ALA A 123 27.24 -8.27 6.80
C ALA A 123 26.47 -6.98 6.47
N GLU A 124 25.18 -7.09 6.16
CA GLU A 124 24.32 -5.93 5.84
C GLU A 124 24.12 -5.02 7.05
N ILE A 125 23.88 -5.56 8.24
CA ILE A 125 23.82 -4.77 9.49
C ILE A 125 25.16 -4.11 9.80
N SER A 126 26.29 -4.82 9.61
CA SER A 126 27.64 -4.26 9.81
C SER A 126 27.88 -3.08 8.85
N HIS A 127 27.50 -3.23 7.58
CA HIS A 127 27.58 -2.17 6.58
C HIS A 127 26.71 -0.97 6.98
N PHE A 128 25.48 -1.19 7.42
CA PHE A 128 24.58 -0.14 7.89
C PHE A 128 25.18 0.64 9.07
N ILE A 129 25.71 -0.03 10.08
CA ILE A 129 26.36 0.61 11.23
C ILE A 129 27.53 1.50 10.77
N ALA A 130 28.32 1.04 9.79
CA ALA A 130 29.49 1.77 9.30
C ALA A 130 29.15 3.00 8.45
N THR A 131 28.08 2.94 7.68
CA THR A 131 27.78 3.92 6.62
C THR A 131 26.59 4.82 6.91
N SER A 132 25.56 4.33 7.60
CA SER A 132 24.30 5.06 7.81
C SER A 132 24.46 6.27 8.74
N PRO A 133 23.95 7.45 8.36
CA PRO A 133 23.77 8.57 9.27
C PRO A 133 22.86 8.20 10.47
N ILE A 134 21.77 7.49 10.24
CA ILE A 134 20.82 7.05 11.28
C ILE A 134 21.55 6.24 12.36
N ALA A 135 22.34 5.23 11.96
CA ALA A 135 23.10 4.44 12.93
C ALA A 135 24.11 5.29 13.73
N LYS A 136 24.73 6.28 13.08
CA LYS A 136 25.73 7.18 13.73
C LYS A 136 25.09 8.17 14.69
N ASP A 137 23.98 8.81 14.29
CA ASP A 137 23.35 9.88 15.03
C ASP A 137 22.52 9.34 16.20
N TYR A 138 21.77 8.27 15.97
CA TYR A 138 20.84 7.68 16.94
C TYR A 138 21.43 6.49 17.73
N LYS A 139 22.64 6.02 17.39
CA LYS A 139 23.32 4.92 18.07
C LYS A 139 22.48 3.62 18.16
N VAL A 140 21.76 3.31 17.10
CA VAL A 140 20.94 2.10 16.93
C VAL A 140 21.12 1.53 15.54
N ALA A 141 21.10 0.22 15.41
CA ALA A 141 21.05 -0.45 14.11
C ALA A 141 19.69 -1.11 13.94
N ILE A 142 19.00 -0.73 12.89
CA ILE A 142 17.65 -1.22 12.55
C ILE A 142 17.73 -1.88 11.18
N GLY A 143 17.24 -3.10 11.08
CA GLY A 143 17.12 -3.83 9.82
C GLY A 143 15.70 -4.34 9.59
N PHE A 144 15.22 -4.24 8.36
CA PHE A 144 13.86 -4.65 8.01
C PHE A 144 13.81 -5.78 7.01
N ASN A 145 12.85 -6.68 7.23
CA ASN A 145 12.31 -7.62 6.25
C ASN A 145 13.20 -8.84 5.99
N TYR A 146 13.96 -9.35 7.00
CA TYR A 146 14.44 -10.72 6.89
C TYR A 146 13.25 -11.71 6.89
N ASP A 147 13.42 -12.87 6.26
CA ASP A 147 12.41 -13.93 6.23
C ASP A 147 13.08 -15.28 6.56
N ASP A 148 12.75 -15.85 7.72
CA ASP A 148 13.32 -17.10 8.20
C ASP A 148 13.02 -18.27 7.25
N SER A 149 11.88 -18.26 6.57
CA SER A 149 11.49 -19.26 5.57
C SER A 149 12.35 -19.21 4.30
N GLN A 150 13.01 -18.07 4.04
CA GLN A 150 13.88 -17.85 2.88
C GLN A 150 15.38 -17.94 3.24
N LEU A 151 15.72 -17.79 4.52
CA LEU A 151 17.09 -18.01 4.97
C LEU A 151 17.47 -19.49 4.81
N VAL A 152 18.71 -19.74 4.39
CA VAL A 152 19.25 -21.12 4.24
C VAL A 152 19.18 -21.89 5.55
N GLU A 153 19.36 -21.20 6.67
CA GLU A 153 19.31 -21.78 8.02
C GLU A 153 17.88 -22.13 8.47
N GLN A 154 16.84 -21.62 7.79
CA GLN A 154 15.41 -21.83 8.08
C GLN A 154 15.05 -21.62 9.56
N ARG A 155 15.64 -20.58 10.16
CA ARG A 155 15.35 -20.12 11.51
C ARG A 155 15.46 -18.60 11.60
N HIS A 156 14.84 -18.04 12.63
CA HIS A 156 15.09 -16.63 12.98
C HIS A 156 16.56 -16.41 13.37
N PRO A 157 17.16 -15.25 13.04
CA PRO A 157 18.37 -14.81 13.70
C PRO A 157 18.09 -14.61 15.19
N ASN A 158 19.05 -14.93 16.05
CA ASN A 158 18.92 -14.78 17.50
C ASN A 158 19.93 -13.76 18.05
N ARG A 159 19.92 -13.54 19.37
CA ARG A 159 20.80 -12.56 19.98
C ARG A 159 22.28 -12.84 19.73
N HIS A 160 22.71 -14.12 19.66
CA HIS A 160 24.10 -14.49 19.43
C HIS A 160 24.55 -14.16 18.02
N ASP A 161 23.65 -14.35 17.03
CA ASP A 161 23.94 -13.94 15.64
C ASP A 161 24.15 -12.43 15.57
N LEU A 162 23.31 -11.66 16.28
CA LEU A 162 23.39 -10.19 16.28
C LEU A 162 24.52 -9.64 17.16
N ASP A 163 24.84 -10.30 18.28
CA ASP A 163 25.99 -9.98 19.15
C ASP A 163 27.32 -10.15 18.40
N ALA A 164 27.40 -11.07 17.44
CA ALA A 164 28.57 -11.23 16.58
C ALA A 164 28.82 -10.00 15.71
N VAL A 165 27.80 -9.15 15.46
CA VAL A 165 27.95 -7.87 14.77
C VAL A 165 28.35 -6.77 15.76
N SER A 166 27.64 -6.63 16.88
CA SER A 166 27.95 -5.65 17.92
C SER A 166 27.29 -6.01 19.25
N THR A 167 28.04 -5.86 20.34
CA THR A 167 27.56 -5.89 21.73
C THR A 167 27.42 -4.50 22.36
N GLU A 168 27.83 -3.44 21.63
CA GLU A 168 27.84 -2.05 22.10
C GLU A 168 26.66 -1.23 21.57
N ILE A 169 26.24 -1.52 20.33
CA ILE A 169 25.12 -0.86 19.66
C ILE A 169 23.90 -1.76 19.76
N PRO A 170 22.73 -1.27 20.23
CA PRO A 170 21.50 -2.03 20.17
C PRO A 170 21.15 -2.32 18.70
N ILE A 171 20.89 -3.59 18.41
CA ILE A 171 20.50 -4.08 17.09
C ILE A 171 19.09 -4.67 17.19
N VAL A 172 18.22 -4.25 16.29
CA VAL A 172 16.91 -4.86 16.06
C VAL A 172 16.76 -5.20 14.59
N VAL A 173 16.30 -6.41 14.31
CA VAL A 173 15.92 -6.82 12.95
C VAL A 173 14.49 -7.30 12.95
N MET A 174 13.69 -6.74 12.05
CA MET A 174 12.27 -7.05 11.93
C MET A 174 12.05 -8.08 10.82
N HIS A 175 11.26 -9.09 11.13
CA HIS A 175 10.82 -10.09 10.16
C HIS A 175 9.90 -9.46 9.11
N GLN A 176 9.87 -10.01 7.90
CA GLN A 176 9.08 -9.53 6.76
C GLN A 176 7.57 -9.47 7.04
N SER A 177 7.06 -10.27 7.97
CA SER A 177 5.66 -10.17 8.39
C SER A 177 5.33 -8.93 9.21
N GLY A 178 6.33 -8.23 9.76
CA GLY A 178 6.15 -7.14 10.70
C GLY A 178 5.71 -7.57 12.11
N HIS A 179 5.54 -8.87 12.38
CA HIS A 179 5.02 -9.41 13.63
C HIS A 179 6.07 -10.05 14.55
N ILE A 180 7.30 -10.20 14.06
CA ILE A 180 8.41 -10.87 14.76
C ILE A 180 9.66 -10.00 14.64
N GLY A 181 10.44 -9.91 15.69
CA GLY A 181 11.74 -9.24 15.68
C GLY A 181 12.79 -10.03 16.44
N ALA A 182 14.05 -9.86 16.03
CA ALA A 182 15.20 -10.36 16.78
C ALA A 182 16.05 -9.21 17.28
N TYR A 183 16.57 -9.35 18.48
CA TYR A 183 17.24 -8.34 19.28
C TYR A 183 18.57 -8.87 19.81
N ASN A 184 19.65 -8.05 19.72
CA ASN A 184 20.92 -8.40 20.34
C ASN A 184 20.88 -8.22 21.88
N SER A 185 21.92 -8.70 22.56
CA SER A 185 22.01 -8.60 24.03
C SER A 185 21.96 -7.14 24.51
N LYS A 186 22.51 -6.19 23.75
CA LYS A 186 22.48 -4.75 24.10
C LYS A 186 21.06 -4.17 24.04
N ALA A 187 20.29 -4.54 23.03
CA ALA A 187 18.89 -4.13 22.94
C ALA A 187 18.05 -4.70 24.08
N LEU A 188 18.23 -6.00 24.42
CA LEU A 188 17.55 -6.62 25.56
C LEU A 188 17.91 -5.95 26.88
N GLU A 189 19.20 -5.62 27.11
CA GLU A 189 19.68 -4.89 28.30
C GLU A 189 18.97 -3.53 28.46
N ILE A 190 18.99 -2.70 27.39
CA ILE A 190 18.36 -1.39 27.39
C ILE A 190 16.85 -1.48 27.69
N MET A 191 16.21 -2.51 27.19
CA MET A 191 14.76 -2.73 27.37
C MET A 191 14.41 -3.42 28.70
N GLY A 192 15.41 -3.85 29.49
CA GLY A 192 15.21 -4.54 30.76
C GLY A 192 14.59 -5.94 30.61
N ILE A 193 14.83 -6.60 29.49
CA ILE A 193 14.34 -7.96 29.23
C ILE A 193 15.33 -8.97 29.81
N THR A 194 14.86 -9.75 30.77
CA THR A 194 15.67 -10.71 31.54
C THR A 194 15.02 -12.11 31.58
N ALA A 195 15.67 -13.06 32.23
CA ALA A 195 15.13 -14.40 32.45
C ALA A 195 13.81 -14.39 33.27
N GLU A 196 13.62 -13.37 34.10
CA GLU A 196 12.44 -13.18 34.95
C GLU A 196 11.30 -12.45 34.26
N THR A 197 11.52 -11.88 33.06
CA THR A 197 10.48 -11.17 32.30
C THR A 197 9.44 -12.16 31.80
N PRO A 198 8.16 -12.04 32.19
CA PRO A 198 7.12 -12.94 31.70
C PRO A 198 6.72 -12.61 30.27
N ASP A 199 6.14 -13.55 29.57
CA ASP A 199 5.51 -13.29 28.30
C ASP A 199 4.32 -12.34 28.48
N PRO A 200 4.21 -11.28 27.68
CA PRO A 200 3.04 -10.40 27.72
C PRO A 200 1.82 -11.11 27.14
N ALA A 201 0.63 -10.67 27.52
CA ALA A 201 -0.60 -11.17 26.92
C ALA A 201 -0.59 -10.98 25.39
N GLY A 202 -0.80 -12.05 24.63
CA GLY A 202 -0.76 -12.04 23.17
C GLY A 202 0.65 -11.85 22.56
N GLY A 203 1.71 -12.20 23.29
CA GLY A 203 3.08 -12.17 22.78
C GLY A 203 3.96 -13.24 23.39
N VAL A 204 5.07 -13.57 22.73
CA VAL A 204 6.02 -14.60 23.16
C VAL A 204 7.43 -14.02 23.18
N ILE A 205 8.14 -14.25 24.28
CA ILE A 205 9.58 -14.05 24.41
C ILE A 205 10.22 -15.43 24.23
N GLU A 206 10.83 -15.70 23.09
CA GLU A 206 11.51 -16.97 22.88
C GLU A 206 12.73 -17.09 23.80
N ARG A 207 12.99 -18.33 24.24
CA ARG A 207 14.01 -18.62 25.25
C ARG A 207 15.01 -19.63 24.75
N GLU A 208 16.21 -19.59 25.33
CA GLU A 208 17.24 -20.60 25.14
C GLU A 208 16.76 -21.97 25.62
N SER A 209 17.56 -23.00 25.38
CA SER A 209 17.27 -24.39 25.80
C SER A 209 17.10 -24.56 27.32
N ASP A 210 17.51 -23.59 28.14
CA ASP A 210 17.27 -23.58 29.59
C ASP A 210 15.83 -23.22 29.96
N GLY A 211 15.02 -22.81 28.98
CA GLY A 211 13.62 -22.38 29.13
C GLY A 211 13.44 -21.07 29.91
N LYS A 212 14.51 -20.30 30.13
CA LYS A 212 14.50 -19.07 30.94
C LYS A 212 15.13 -17.89 30.21
N THR A 213 16.36 -18.05 29.75
CA THR A 213 17.14 -16.96 29.15
C THR A 213 16.53 -16.55 27.79
N PRO A 214 16.16 -15.27 27.58
CA PRO A 214 15.66 -14.82 26.28
C PRO A 214 16.71 -15.05 25.18
N ASN A 215 16.30 -15.68 24.06
CA ASN A 215 17.19 -15.93 22.93
C ASN A 215 17.28 -14.74 21.98
N GLY A 216 16.51 -13.68 22.23
CA GLY A 216 16.46 -12.47 21.42
C GLY A 216 15.29 -12.40 20.44
N VAL A 217 14.60 -13.50 20.16
CA VAL A 217 13.43 -13.52 19.27
C VAL A 217 12.17 -13.18 20.07
N MET A 218 11.38 -12.25 19.54
CA MET A 218 10.14 -11.75 20.15
C MET A 218 9.01 -11.81 19.12
N GLN A 219 7.83 -12.25 19.55
CA GLN A 219 6.66 -12.38 18.68
C GLN A 219 5.49 -11.52 19.17
N GLU A 220 4.75 -10.95 18.22
CA GLU A 220 3.52 -10.19 18.42
C GLU A 220 3.68 -9.09 19.49
N ASN A 221 2.85 -9.06 20.53
CA ASN A 221 2.90 -8.02 21.56
C ASN A 221 4.26 -7.93 22.26
N ALA A 222 5.02 -9.00 22.38
CA ALA A 222 6.38 -8.95 22.91
C ALA A 222 7.32 -8.18 21.98
N HIS A 223 7.19 -8.36 20.66
CA HIS A 223 7.93 -7.59 19.66
C HIS A 223 7.51 -6.11 19.67
N PHE A 224 6.23 -5.81 19.57
CA PHE A 224 5.75 -4.44 19.46
C PHE A 224 6.11 -3.59 20.68
N MET A 225 5.98 -4.13 21.91
CA MET A 225 6.34 -3.43 23.15
C MET A 225 7.80 -2.96 23.17
N ILE A 226 8.71 -3.71 22.55
CA ILE A 226 10.14 -3.41 22.54
C ILE A 226 10.50 -2.57 21.33
N PHE A 227 10.00 -2.93 20.16
CA PHE A 227 10.32 -2.30 18.90
C PHE A 227 10.06 -0.80 18.93
N PHE A 228 8.85 -0.37 19.25
CA PHE A 228 8.49 1.05 19.29
C PHE A 228 9.25 1.87 20.34
N ARG A 229 9.81 1.23 21.36
CA ARG A 229 10.65 1.89 22.37
C ARG A 229 12.11 1.99 21.98
N LEU A 230 12.56 1.19 21.02
CA LEU A 230 13.93 1.23 20.47
C LEU A 230 14.04 2.13 19.24
N ILE A 231 12.93 2.38 18.54
CA ILE A 231 12.90 3.36 17.44
C ILE A 231 13.17 4.74 18.04
N PRO A 232 14.16 5.47 17.55
CA PRO A 232 14.47 6.80 18.07
C PRO A 232 13.41 7.82 17.65
N ASP A 233 13.26 8.86 18.46
CA ASP A 233 12.51 10.06 18.10
C ASP A 233 13.28 10.80 16.99
N PHE A 234 12.92 10.53 15.75
CA PHE A 234 13.56 11.15 14.59
C PHE A 234 13.36 12.66 14.57
N SER A 235 14.40 13.40 14.20
CA SER A 235 14.29 14.84 13.96
C SER A 235 13.32 15.14 12.80
N THR A 236 12.73 16.34 12.79
CA THR A 236 11.86 16.74 11.66
C THR A 236 12.53 16.61 10.29
N PRO A 237 13.81 17.01 10.09
CA PRO A 237 14.50 16.77 8.83
C PRO A 237 14.61 15.29 8.46
N ASP A 238 14.86 14.39 9.43
CA ASP A 238 14.95 12.95 9.17
C ASP A 238 13.59 12.36 8.82
N LEU A 239 12.51 12.81 9.48
CA LEU A 239 11.15 12.42 9.12
C LEU A 239 10.77 12.88 7.69
N VAL A 240 11.15 14.11 7.31
CA VAL A 240 10.94 14.57 5.93
C VAL A 240 11.74 13.71 4.95
N ALA A 241 12.99 13.39 5.25
CA ALA A 241 13.83 12.52 4.41
C ALA A 241 13.22 11.12 4.28
N LEU A 242 12.72 10.56 5.39
CA LEU A 242 12.03 9.27 5.44
C LEU A 242 10.80 9.24 4.52
N TYR A 243 9.89 10.20 4.65
CA TYR A 243 8.69 10.25 3.83
C TYR A 243 8.99 10.52 2.35
N LYS A 244 10.02 11.35 2.06
CA LYS A 244 10.46 11.58 0.67
C LYS A 244 11.14 10.34 0.06
N ALA A 245 11.84 9.54 0.85
CA ALA A 245 12.39 8.26 0.41
C ALA A 245 11.27 7.25 0.07
N GLY A 246 10.23 7.18 0.90
CA GLY A 246 9.02 6.39 0.63
C GLY A 246 8.32 6.84 -0.66
N GLU A 247 8.10 8.14 -0.81
CA GLU A 247 7.55 8.74 -2.03
C GLU A 247 8.35 8.33 -3.28
N HIS A 248 9.68 8.44 -3.22
CA HIS A 248 10.55 8.06 -4.33
C HIS A 248 10.44 6.55 -4.66
N ALA A 249 10.37 5.69 -3.65
CA ALA A 249 10.22 4.25 -3.85
C ALA A 249 8.93 3.92 -4.63
N TYR A 250 7.82 4.55 -4.31
CA TYR A 250 6.56 4.37 -5.04
C TYR A 250 6.59 4.99 -6.43
N LEU A 251 7.03 6.25 -6.56
CA LEU A 251 7.08 6.95 -7.85
C LEU A 251 7.99 6.24 -8.85
N SER A 252 9.11 5.65 -8.40
CA SER A 252 10.03 4.88 -9.24
C SER A 252 9.44 3.56 -9.76
N ASN A 253 8.32 3.12 -9.17
CA ASN A 253 7.56 1.95 -9.57
C ASN A 253 6.20 2.31 -10.20
N GLY A 254 5.98 3.58 -10.55
CA GLY A 254 4.82 4.03 -11.33
C GLY A 254 3.57 4.30 -10.51
N PHE A 255 3.64 4.29 -9.19
CA PHE A 255 2.48 4.62 -8.37
C PHE A 255 2.28 6.13 -8.31
N THR A 256 1.05 6.58 -8.54
CA THR A 256 0.62 7.98 -8.39
C THR A 256 -0.31 8.14 -7.18
N THR A 257 -0.84 7.04 -6.64
CA THR A 257 -1.66 7.01 -5.43
C THR A 257 -1.30 5.80 -4.57
N VAL A 258 -1.19 6.01 -3.24
CA VAL A 258 -0.81 4.97 -2.27
C VAL A 258 -1.63 5.08 -0.99
N GLN A 259 -1.62 4.02 -0.19
CA GLN A 259 -2.21 4.05 1.14
C GLN A 259 -1.16 4.21 2.26
N GLU A 260 -1.59 4.89 3.32
CA GLU A 260 -1.14 4.67 4.69
C GLU A 260 -2.23 3.86 5.39
N GLY A 261 -2.14 2.54 5.27
CA GLY A 261 -3.26 1.59 5.44
C GLY A 261 -3.56 1.17 6.87
N LYS A 262 -2.73 1.58 7.85
CA LYS A 262 -2.92 1.32 9.28
C LYS A 262 -2.26 2.43 10.09
N THR A 263 -2.73 3.66 9.87
CA THR A 263 -2.13 4.85 10.44
C THR A 263 -2.28 4.87 11.96
N ASP A 264 -1.17 4.97 12.67
CA ASP A 264 -1.15 5.23 14.12
C ASP A 264 -1.34 6.73 14.42
N LEU A 265 -1.45 7.07 15.71
CA LEU A 265 -1.73 8.44 16.13
C LEU A 265 -0.57 9.40 15.82
N GLU A 266 0.66 8.96 15.92
CA GLU A 266 1.85 9.77 15.66
C GLU A 266 1.96 10.10 14.17
N THR A 267 1.90 9.10 13.30
CA THR A 267 1.86 9.25 11.84
C THR A 267 0.69 10.12 11.41
N LEU A 268 -0.49 9.94 12.00
CA LEU A 268 -1.69 10.75 11.73
C LEU A 268 -1.51 12.23 12.12
N ASN A 269 -0.64 12.54 13.08
CA ASN A 269 -0.30 13.91 13.45
C ASN A 269 0.77 14.51 12.54
N ILE A 270 1.80 13.75 12.20
CA ILE A 270 3.00 14.25 11.54
C ILE A 270 2.80 14.36 10.01
N LEU A 271 2.22 13.34 9.39
CA LEU A 271 2.12 13.25 7.93
C LEU A 271 1.37 14.43 7.28
N PRO A 272 0.23 14.93 7.83
CA PRO A 272 -0.41 16.14 7.33
C PRO A 272 0.46 17.41 7.45
N GLN A 273 1.31 17.50 8.49
CA GLN A 273 2.19 18.66 8.68
C GLN A 273 3.33 18.66 7.65
N ILE A 274 3.88 17.48 7.34
CA ILE A 274 4.87 17.31 6.27
C ILE A 274 4.23 17.61 4.91
N ALA A 275 3.02 17.11 4.65
CA ALA A 275 2.27 17.43 3.46
C ALA A 275 2.06 18.96 3.30
N ALA A 276 1.67 19.65 4.39
CA ALA A 276 1.45 21.09 4.37
C ALA A 276 2.74 21.90 4.14
N SER A 277 3.87 21.46 4.66
CA SER A 277 5.13 22.21 4.61
C SER A 277 6.00 21.88 3.38
N HIS A 278 5.95 20.66 2.87
CA HIS A 278 6.81 20.17 1.77
C HIS A 278 6.02 19.69 0.55
N GLY A 279 4.73 19.36 0.71
CA GLY A 279 3.92 18.72 -0.32
C GLY A 279 4.39 17.31 -0.66
N PHE A 280 3.51 16.57 -1.31
CA PHE A 280 3.85 15.30 -1.94
C PHE A 280 3.53 15.36 -3.43
N ASP A 281 4.40 14.74 -4.22
CA ASP A 281 4.20 14.53 -5.66
C ASP A 281 3.43 13.22 -5.94
N ILE A 282 2.93 12.56 -4.89
CA ILE A 282 2.09 11.36 -4.89
C ILE A 282 0.86 11.61 -4.02
N ASP A 283 -0.26 11.00 -4.36
CA ASP A 283 -1.48 11.05 -3.55
C ASP A 283 -1.45 9.98 -2.45
N ILE A 284 -1.57 10.39 -1.18
CA ILE A 284 -1.52 9.51 0.00
C ILE A 284 -2.89 9.48 0.66
N ILE A 285 -3.46 8.27 0.81
CA ILE A 285 -4.75 8.05 1.47
C ILE A 285 -4.52 7.34 2.80
N SER A 286 -4.71 8.06 3.90
CA SER A 286 -4.56 7.52 5.26
C SER A 286 -5.83 6.82 5.74
N TYR A 287 -5.66 5.67 6.38
CA TYR A 287 -6.71 4.91 7.06
C TYR A 287 -6.29 4.62 8.50
N PRO A 288 -6.61 5.51 9.44
CA PRO A 288 -6.31 5.34 10.86
C PRO A 288 -6.86 4.04 11.43
N ASP A 289 -6.05 3.34 12.26
CA ASP A 289 -6.48 2.17 13.02
C ASP A 289 -7.41 2.62 14.15
N ILE A 290 -8.72 2.52 13.93
CA ILE A 290 -9.72 3.05 14.85
C ILE A 290 -9.71 2.36 16.20
N ALA A 291 -9.34 1.08 16.27
CA ALA A 291 -9.26 0.34 17.54
C ALA A 291 -8.06 0.79 18.40
N ALA A 292 -6.95 1.17 17.74
CA ALA A 292 -5.75 1.64 18.42
C ALA A 292 -5.82 3.11 18.84
N ILE A 293 -6.35 4.00 17.98
CA ILE A 293 -6.33 5.45 18.24
C ILE A 293 -7.61 5.99 18.89
N GLY A 294 -8.72 5.25 18.80
CA GLY A 294 -10.01 5.63 19.35
C GLY A 294 -10.77 6.70 18.54
N GLU A 295 -12.06 6.82 18.82
CA GLU A 295 -12.99 7.72 18.13
C GLU A 295 -12.64 9.20 18.28
N GLU A 296 -12.22 9.61 19.49
CA GLU A 296 -11.98 11.02 19.82
C GLU A 296 -10.85 11.62 18.98
N ALA A 297 -9.82 10.81 18.65
CA ALA A 297 -8.71 11.22 17.82
C ALA A 297 -9.14 11.57 16.38
N LEU A 298 -10.24 11.00 15.89
CA LEU A 298 -10.76 11.23 14.54
C LEU A 298 -11.79 12.36 14.46
N ARG A 299 -12.44 12.72 15.58
CA ARG A 299 -13.48 13.75 15.61
C ARG A 299 -12.96 15.19 15.76
N LYS A 300 -11.79 15.37 16.37
CA LYS A 300 -11.27 16.67 16.84
C LYS A 300 -10.62 17.49 15.76
N ASP A 301 -10.74 17.68 14.68
CA ASP A 301 -10.09 18.52 13.64
C ASP A 301 -9.62 17.73 12.41
N ARG A 302 -10.03 16.47 12.30
CA ARG A 302 -9.67 15.59 11.20
C ARG A 302 -10.91 15.22 10.40
N LYS A 303 -10.98 15.69 9.17
CA LYS A 303 -12.09 15.40 8.27
C LYS A 303 -11.70 14.24 7.34
N ILE A 304 -12.47 13.15 7.38
CA ILE A 304 -12.45 12.15 6.32
C ILE A 304 -13.00 12.80 5.05
N SER A 305 -12.24 12.79 3.98
CA SER A 305 -12.48 13.56 2.76
C SER A 305 -12.11 12.78 1.50
N THR A 306 -12.71 13.15 0.38
CA THR A 306 -12.27 12.75 -0.95
C THR A 306 -11.30 13.76 -1.57
N GLU A 307 -11.10 14.93 -0.94
CA GLU A 307 -10.21 15.98 -1.42
C GLU A 307 -8.83 15.83 -0.78
N TYR A 308 -7.78 15.92 -1.59
CA TYR A 308 -6.40 15.97 -1.16
C TYR A 308 -5.99 17.38 -0.77
N LEU A 309 -5.19 17.49 0.29
CA LEU A 309 -4.50 18.71 0.67
C LEU A 309 -3.00 18.45 0.59
N ASN A 310 -2.35 19.04 -0.41
CA ASN A 310 -0.91 18.86 -0.68
C ASN A 310 -0.48 17.38 -0.82
N GLY A 311 -1.30 16.58 -1.50
CA GLY A 311 -1.03 15.16 -1.72
C GLY A 311 -1.44 14.23 -0.55
N PHE A 312 -2.20 14.71 0.44
CA PHE A 312 -2.65 13.90 1.59
C PHE A 312 -4.14 14.04 1.87
N ARG A 313 -4.81 12.94 2.20
CA ARG A 313 -6.18 12.92 2.74
C ARG A 313 -6.40 11.75 3.71
N ILE A 314 -7.44 11.83 4.53
CA ILE A 314 -7.93 10.70 5.32
C ILE A 314 -9.14 10.11 4.59
N GLY A 315 -9.05 8.84 4.16
CA GLY A 315 -10.07 8.18 3.35
C GLY A 315 -11.16 7.46 4.11
N GLY A 316 -10.83 6.97 5.31
CA GLY A 316 -11.72 6.16 6.13
C GLY A 316 -11.01 5.65 7.37
N VAL A 317 -11.34 4.44 7.83
CA VAL A 317 -10.75 3.81 9.00
C VAL A 317 -10.36 2.36 8.74
N LYS A 318 -9.39 1.85 9.50
CA LYS A 318 -8.87 0.47 9.44
C LYS A 318 -9.26 -0.31 10.68
N LEU A 319 -9.54 -1.61 10.49
CA LEU A 319 -9.59 -2.65 11.52
C LEU A 319 -8.74 -3.86 11.10
N THR A 320 -8.24 -4.61 12.07
CA THR A 320 -7.45 -5.83 11.84
C THR A 320 -8.13 -6.99 12.56
N PHE A 321 -8.63 -7.99 11.82
CA PHE A 321 -9.40 -9.10 12.42
C PHE A 321 -8.56 -10.33 12.73
N ASP A 322 -7.45 -10.52 12.03
CA ASP A 322 -6.52 -11.63 12.26
C ASP A 322 -5.08 -11.25 11.89
N GLY A 323 -4.15 -12.16 12.08
CA GLY A 323 -2.75 -11.99 11.72
C GLY A 323 -2.41 -12.47 10.31
N SER A 324 -1.13 -12.82 10.08
CA SER A 324 -0.58 -13.21 8.80
C SER A 324 -0.52 -14.74 8.61
N PRO A 325 -0.84 -15.28 7.41
CA PRO A 325 -0.78 -16.71 7.18
C PRO A 325 0.66 -17.26 7.14
N GLN A 326 1.63 -16.49 6.62
CA GLN A 326 3.03 -16.89 6.60
C GLN A 326 3.63 -16.93 8.01
N GLY A 327 3.21 -16.06 8.91
CA GLY A 327 3.56 -16.08 10.33
C GLY A 327 2.69 -17.01 11.18
N LYS A 328 1.75 -17.74 10.54
CA LYS A 328 0.84 -18.69 11.19
C LYS A 328 -0.05 -18.09 12.30
N THR A 329 -0.42 -16.83 12.17
CA THR A 329 -1.34 -16.12 13.07
C THR A 329 -2.69 -15.77 12.42
N ALA A 330 -2.86 -16.00 11.11
CA ALA A 330 -4.14 -15.86 10.43
C ALA A 330 -5.17 -16.87 10.99
N TRP A 331 -6.43 -16.43 11.12
CA TRP A 331 -7.48 -17.26 11.73
C TRP A 331 -8.22 -18.10 10.70
N PHE A 332 -8.04 -19.43 10.77
CA PHE A 332 -8.62 -20.41 9.86
C PHE A 332 -9.77 -21.21 10.49
N THR A 333 -10.66 -21.72 9.63
CA THR A 333 -11.69 -22.72 10.02
C THR A 333 -11.12 -24.13 10.13
N LYS A 334 -9.93 -24.37 9.57
CA LYS A 334 -9.22 -25.66 9.62
C LYS A 334 -7.81 -25.45 10.14
N PRO A 335 -7.21 -26.43 10.84
CA PRO A 335 -5.86 -26.30 11.35
C PRO A 335 -4.80 -25.95 10.31
N TYR A 336 -3.73 -25.35 10.76
CA TYR A 336 -2.49 -25.23 9.97
C TYR A 336 -1.96 -26.62 9.62
N LEU A 337 -1.36 -26.77 8.43
CA LEU A 337 -0.76 -28.05 8.02
C LEU A 337 0.38 -28.46 8.97
N VAL A 338 1.23 -27.49 9.30
CA VAL A 338 2.27 -27.63 10.33
C VAL A 338 2.03 -26.46 11.30
N PRO A 339 1.53 -26.71 12.52
CA PRO A 339 1.34 -25.65 13.51
C PRO A 339 2.70 -25.05 13.95
N PRO A 340 2.70 -23.84 14.53
CA PRO A 340 3.89 -23.30 15.18
C PRO A 340 4.39 -24.23 16.31
N ASP A 341 5.67 -24.14 16.63
CA ASP A 341 6.27 -24.90 17.72
C ASP A 341 5.54 -24.63 19.04
N GLY A 342 5.28 -25.70 19.78
CA GLY A 342 4.54 -25.65 21.05
C GLY A 342 3.01 -25.53 20.91
N GLN A 343 2.47 -25.38 19.70
CA GLN A 343 1.02 -25.36 19.47
C GLN A 343 0.48 -26.78 19.19
N PRO A 344 -0.79 -27.05 19.58
CA PRO A 344 -1.41 -28.34 19.32
C PRO A 344 -1.72 -28.55 17.83
N PRO A 345 -1.90 -29.81 17.38
CA PRO A 345 -2.22 -30.12 15.98
C PRO A 345 -3.50 -29.44 15.45
N GLU A 346 -4.41 -29.08 16.34
CA GLU A 346 -5.68 -28.41 16.03
C GLU A 346 -5.56 -26.89 15.91
N TYR A 347 -4.36 -26.35 16.11
CA TYR A 347 -4.12 -24.92 16.05
C TYR A 347 -4.52 -24.33 14.69
N SER A 348 -5.35 -23.30 14.73
CA SER A 348 -5.94 -22.66 13.54
C SER A 348 -5.82 -21.11 13.53
N GLY A 349 -4.95 -20.55 14.36
CA GLY A 349 -4.89 -19.11 14.60
C GLY A 349 -6.02 -18.62 15.49
N TYR A 350 -6.24 -17.30 15.55
CA TYR A 350 -7.18 -16.68 16.47
C TYR A 350 -7.69 -15.33 15.94
N PRO A 351 -8.90 -14.91 16.35
CA PRO A 351 -9.40 -13.57 16.04
C PRO A 351 -8.71 -12.51 16.89
N ALA A 352 -8.55 -11.30 16.33
CA ALA A 352 -8.06 -10.14 17.09
C ALA A 352 -9.12 -9.53 18.01
N PHE A 353 -10.42 -9.71 17.69
CA PHE A 353 -11.55 -9.16 18.43
C PHE A 353 -12.66 -10.20 18.60
N THR A 354 -13.40 -10.09 19.70
CA THR A 354 -14.71 -10.74 19.83
C THR A 354 -15.70 -10.13 18.82
N ASP A 355 -16.82 -10.83 18.55
CA ASP A 355 -17.85 -10.31 17.66
C ASP A 355 -18.47 -8.99 18.17
N GLU A 356 -18.63 -8.85 19.49
CA GLU A 356 -19.19 -7.66 20.12
C GLU A 356 -18.27 -6.44 20.00
N GLU A 357 -16.99 -6.59 20.25
CA GLU A 357 -15.97 -5.54 20.08
C GLU A 357 -15.87 -5.09 18.62
N ALA A 358 -15.72 -6.04 17.70
CA ALA A 358 -15.63 -5.75 16.28
C ALA A 358 -16.90 -5.08 15.74
N LEU A 359 -18.09 -5.51 16.19
CA LEU A 359 -19.36 -4.90 15.79
C LEU A 359 -19.50 -3.46 16.30
N ALA A 360 -18.98 -3.16 17.48
CA ALA A 360 -18.99 -1.79 18.02
C ALA A 360 -18.19 -0.85 17.09
N TRP A 361 -16.98 -1.25 16.68
CA TRP A 361 -16.14 -0.47 15.76
C TRP A 361 -16.75 -0.34 14.36
N ILE A 362 -17.33 -1.41 13.81
CA ILE A 362 -18.06 -1.39 12.53
C ILE A 362 -19.23 -0.40 12.61
N SER A 363 -20.02 -0.48 13.68
CA SER A 363 -21.18 0.38 13.89
C SER A 363 -20.77 1.85 14.00
N LEU A 364 -19.68 2.13 14.69
CA LEU A 364 -19.12 3.48 14.82
C LEU A 364 -18.70 4.03 13.44
N ALA A 365 -17.96 3.26 12.62
CA ALA A 365 -17.56 3.67 11.29
C ALA A 365 -18.78 4.00 10.41
N PHE A 366 -19.81 3.14 10.47
CA PHE A 366 -21.02 3.33 9.67
C PHE A 366 -21.88 4.50 10.13
N THR A 367 -22.00 4.71 11.44
CA THR A 367 -22.74 5.86 12.00
C THR A 367 -22.12 7.19 11.59
N ASN A 368 -20.79 7.24 11.45
CA ASN A 368 -20.06 8.43 11.05
C ASN A 368 -19.86 8.55 9.53
N ASN A 369 -20.39 7.63 8.74
CA ASN A 369 -20.20 7.56 7.29
C ASN A 369 -18.74 7.42 6.86
N TRP A 370 -17.92 6.74 7.63
CA TRP A 370 -16.54 6.43 7.28
C TRP A 370 -16.47 5.17 6.43
N GLN A 371 -15.60 5.16 5.41
CA GLN A 371 -15.26 3.92 4.73
C GLN A 371 -14.50 3.02 5.69
N LEU A 372 -14.80 1.72 5.66
CA LEU A 372 -14.18 0.75 6.54
C LEU A 372 -13.31 -0.21 5.72
N LEU A 373 -12.04 -0.32 6.09
CA LEU A 373 -11.11 -1.31 5.59
C LEU A 373 -10.84 -2.33 6.69
N VAL A 374 -10.97 -3.63 6.37
CA VAL A 374 -10.81 -4.71 7.35
C VAL A 374 -9.78 -5.72 6.86
N HIS A 375 -8.67 -5.86 7.59
CA HIS A 375 -7.68 -6.90 7.37
C HIS A 375 -8.28 -8.26 7.72
N THR A 376 -8.31 -9.17 6.77
CA THR A 376 -8.79 -10.54 6.93
C THR A 376 -8.00 -11.47 6.00
N ASN A 377 -7.13 -12.28 6.55
CA ASN A 377 -6.35 -13.26 5.81
C ASN A 377 -7.00 -14.64 5.80
N GLY A 378 -7.38 -15.12 6.99
CA GLY A 378 -7.95 -16.43 7.18
C GLY A 378 -9.44 -16.48 6.87
N ASP A 379 -9.89 -17.63 6.42
CA ASP A 379 -11.29 -17.86 6.05
C ASP A 379 -12.27 -17.70 7.24
N ALA A 380 -11.83 -17.95 8.48
CA ALA A 380 -12.63 -17.69 9.67
C ALA A 380 -12.79 -16.20 9.99
N ALA A 381 -11.74 -15.38 9.75
CA ALA A 381 -11.83 -13.93 9.88
C ALA A 381 -12.76 -13.34 8.81
N ILE A 382 -12.77 -13.90 7.60
CA ILE A 382 -13.72 -13.52 6.53
C ILE A 382 -15.15 -13.89 6.92
N ASP A 383 -15.38 -15.07 7.54
CA ASP A 383 -16.70 -15.44 8.09
C ASP A 383 -17.13 -14.45 9.18
N GLN A 384 -16.22 -13.99 10.04
CA GLN A 384 -16.52 -12.96 11.04
C GLN A 384 -16.96 -11.67 10.36
N LEU A 385 -16.20 -11.17 9.38
CA LEU A 385 -16.56 -9.97 8.63
C LEU A 385 -17.94 -10.08 7.99
N ILE A 386 -18.23 -11.17 7.28
CA ILE A 386 -19.53 -11.43 6.63
C ILE A 386 -20.65 -11.43 7.68
N ARG A 387 -20.47 -12.12 8.80
CA ARG A 387 -21.47 -12.24 9.87
C ARG A 387 -21.76 -10.88 10.52
N LEU A 388 -20.70 -10.10 10.81
CA LEU A 388 -20.85 -8.80 11.44
C LEU A 388 -21.45 -7.74 10.52
N LEU A 389 -21.09 -7.74 9.23
CA LEU A 389 -21.72 -6.84 8.26
C LEU A 389 -23.20 -7.15 8.05
N ARG A 390 -23.61 -8.44 8.08
CA ARG A 390 -25.03 -8.81 8.09
C ARG A 390 -25.77 -8.25 9.30
N ARG A 391 -25.16 -8.27 10.49
CA ARG A 391 -25.71 -7.66 11.72
C ARG A 391 -25.79 -6.14 11.64
N ALA A 392 -24.81 -5.49 11.01
CA ALA A 392 -24.75 -4.04 10.82
C ALA A 392 -25.60 -3.53 9.65
N GLN A 393 -26.06 -4.40 8.73
CA GLN A 393 -26.75 -4.07 7.49
C GLN A 393 -27.99 -3.17 7.65
N PRO A 394 -28.79 -3.23 8.72
CA PRO A 394 -29.90 -2.29 8.92
C PRO A 394 -29.46 -0.81 8.88
N ASN A 395 -28.21 -0.53 9.23
CA ASN A 395 -27.62 0.81 9.22
C ASN A 395 -27.06 1.22 7.84
N LEU A 396 -26.98 0.27 6.90
CA LEU A 396 -26.37 0.43 5.57
C LEU A 396 -27.37 0.53 4.42
N LYS A 397 -28.67 0.47 4.67
CA LYS A 397 -29.68 0.44 3.61
C LYS A 397 -29.49 1.56 2.60
N ASN A 398 -29.27 1.17 1.34
CA ASN A 398 -29.11 2.04 0.16
C ASN A 398 -27.83 2.89 0.12
N ARG A 399 -26.78 2.55 0.89
CA ARG A 399 -25.51 3.26 0.89
C ARG A 399 -24.44 2.48 0.11
N ASP A 400 -23.76 3.15 -0.80
CA ASP A 400 -22.48 2.68 -1.36
C ASP A 400 -21.39 2.87 -0.30
N HIS A 401 -21.13 1.83 0.52
CA HIS A 401 -20.19 1.90 1.63
C HIS A 401 -18.79 1.44 1.25
N ARG A 402 -18.64 0.70 0.15
CA ARG A 402 -17.39 0.12 -0.34
C ARG A 402 -16.48 -0.35 0.81
N THR A 403 -17.07 -1.12 1.74
CA THR A 403 -16.26 -1.77 2.78
C THR A 403 -15.25 -2.69 2.11
N VAL A 404 -13.98 -2.55 2.47
CA VAL A 404 -12.91 -3.29 1.82
C VAL A 404 -12.47 -4.46 2.68
N MET A 405 -12.47 -5.65 2.09
CA MET A 405 -11.80 -6.83 2.61
C MET A 405 -10.33 -6.78 2.17
N ILE A 406 -9.42 -6.42 3.08
CA ILE A 406 -7.99 -6.37 2.79
C ILE A 406 -7.41 -7.79 2.86
N HIS A 407 -6.59 -8.13 1.89
CA HIS A 407 -5.95 -9.41 1.58
C HIS A 407 -6.91 -10.47 1.10
N GLY A 408 -7.91 -10.86 1.88
CA GLY A 408 -8.81 -11.94 1.52
C GLY A 408 -8.09 -13.23 1.10
N GLN A 409 -6.92 -13.48 1.71
CA GLN A 409 -5.91 -14.39 1.19
C GLN A 409 -6.43 -15.82 1.04
N PHE A 410 -7.18 -16.30 2.02
CA PHE A 410 -7.77 -17.64 2.03
C PHE A 410 -9.30 -17.62 1.90
N THR A 411 -9.84 -16.66 1.11
CA THR A 411 -11.28 -16.63 0.83
C THR A 411 -11.74 -17.95 0.23
N ARG A 412 -12.79 -18.55 0.81
CA ARG A 412 -13.42 -19.76 0.28
C ARG A 412 -14.43 -19.42 -0.81
N LYS A 413 -14.69 -20.38 -1.70
CA LYS A 413 -15.62 -20.21 -2.82
C LYS A 413 -17.07 -19.96 -2.33
N ASP A 414 -17.49 -20.56 -1.21
CA ASP A 414 -18.81 -20.37 -0.61
C ASP A 414 -19.02 -18.96 -0.04
N GLN A 415 -17.93 -18.24 0.31
CA GLN A 415 -18.01 -16.88 0.83
C GLN A 415 -18.25 -15.81 -0.26
N ILE A 416 -17.88 -16.09 -1.53
CA ILE A 416 -17.90 -15.11 -2.62
C ILE A 416 -19.27 -14.45 -2.81
N ASN A 417 -20.35 -15.24 -2.84
CA ASN A 417 -21.70 -14.69 -2.99
C ASN A 417 -22.06 -13.76 -1.84
N SER A 418 -21.66 -14.10 -0.61
CA SER A 418 -21.92 -13.25 0.56
C SER A 418 -21.14 -11.94 0.49
N LEU A 419 -19.89 -11.96 0.02
CA LEU A 419 -19.11 -10.75 -0.20
C LEU A 419 -19.81 -9.83 -1.23
N LYS A 420 -20.26 -10.40 -2.35
CA LYS A 420 -20.97 -9.66 -3.40
C LYS A 420 -22.30 -9.07 -2.89
N ASP A 421 -23.13 -9.88 -2.23
CA ASP A 421 -24.44 -9.47 -1.73
C ASP A 421 -24.35 -8.36 -0.66
N LEU A 422 -23.27 -8.35 0.11
CA LEU A 422 -22.99 -7.35 1.13
C LEU A 422 -22.26 -6.11 0.59
N GLY A 423 -21.92 -6.08 -0.70
CA GLY A 423 -21.17 -4.95 -1.29
C GLY A 423 -19.75 -4.81 -0.74
N ILE A 424 -19.15 -5.92 -0.28
CA ILE A 424 -17.77 -5.93 0.18
C ILE A 424 -16.84 -5.92 -1.04
N PHE A 425 -15.91 -4.98 -1.07
CA PHE A 425 -14.91 -4.87 -2.12
C PHE A 425 -13.63 -5.62 -1.72
N PRO A 426 -13.16 -6.61 -2.50
CA PRO A 426 -11.92 -7.31 -2.19
C PRO A 426 -10.69 -6.51 -2.65
N ALA A 427 -9.71 -6.33 -1.75
CA ALA A 427 -8.36 -5.91 -2.10
C ALA A 427 -7.44 -7.11 -1.90
N LEU A 428 -7.03 -7.77 -2.99
CA LEU A 428 -6.35 -9.06 -2.96
C LEU A 428 -4.83 -8.91 -3.04
N TYR A 429 -4.11 -9.92 -2.51
CA TYR A 429 -2.66 -9.87 -2.41
C TYR A 429 -1.97 -11.03 -3.19
N PRO A 430 -1.99 -11.02 -4.54
CA PRO A 430 -1.45 -12.11 -5.34
C PRO A 430 0.06 -12.30 -5.21
N MET A 431 0.82 -11.31 -4.70
CA MET A 431 2.25 -11.43 -4.46
C MET A 431 2.60 -12.55 -3.44
N HIS A 432 1.66 -12.93 -2.56
CA HIS A 432 1.80 -14.13 -1.72
C HIS A 432 2.10 -15.40 -2.52
N THR A 433 1.61 -15.48 -3.75
CA THR A 433 1.92 -16.62 -4.62
C THR A 433 3.42 -16.72 -4.89
N PHE A 434 4.08 -15.59 -5.19
CA PHE A 434 5.51 -15.56 -5.42
C PHE A 434 6.30 -15.73 -4.12
N TYR A 435 6.03 -14.89 -3.10
CA TYR A 435 6.87 -14.83 -1.90
C TYR A 435 6.70 -16.05 -1.00
N TRP A 436 5.48 -16.52 -0.79
CA TRP A 436 5.16 -17.57 0.18
C TRP A 436 4.33 -18.73 -0.40
N GLY A 437 4.19 -18.82 -1.73
CA GLY A 437 3.35 -19.85 -2.35
C GLY A 437 3.80 -21.27 -2.01
N ASP A 438 5.10 -21.53 -2.02
CA ASP A 438 5.66 -22.81 -1.62
C ASP A 438 5.44 -23.07 -0.11
N TRP A 439 5.65 -22.07 0.73
CA TRP A 439 5.42 -22.13 2.17
C TRP A 439 3.94 -22.37 2.51
N HIS A 440 3.03 -21.68 1.83
CA HIS A 440 1.60 -21.90 2.01
C HIS A 440 1.18 -23.32 1.64
N ARG A 441 1.78 -23.89 0.58
CA ARG A 441 1.50 -25.26 0.16
C ARG A 441 2.06 -26.30 1.14
N ASP A 442 3.28 -26.10 1.61
CA ASP A 442 4.06 -27.14 2.27
C ASP A 442 3.99 -27.05 3.81
N SER A 443 3.62 -25.90 4.39
CA SER A 443 3.62 -25.66 5.82
C SER A 443 2.33 -25.02 6.37
N VAL A 444 1.71 -24.07 5.65
CA VAL A 444 0.57 -23.29 6.19
C VAL A 444 -0.75 -24.02 6.00
N ALA A 445 -1.11 -24.32 4.75
CA ALA A 445 -2.49 -24.71 4.42
C ALA A 445 -2.63 -26.05 3.69
N GLY A 446 -1.53 -26.55 3.14
CA GLY A 446 -1.56 -27.69 2.24
C GLY A 446 -1.95 -27.33 0.81
N PRO A 447 -1.72 -28.25 -0.16
CA PRO A 447 -1.87 -27.95 -1.59
C PRO A 447 -3.30 -27.55 -1.99
N GLU A 448 -4.31 -28.14 -1.40
CA GLU A 448 -5.71 -27.84 -1.74
C GLU A 448 -6.08 -26.38 -1.44
N ARG A 449 -5.81 -25.90 -0.22
CA ARG A 449 -6.11 -24.52 0.18
C ARG A 449 -5.15 -23.53 -0.48
N ALA A 450 -3.87 -23.86 -0.55
CA ALA A 450 -2.84 -22.99 -1.13
C ALA A 450 -3.07 -22.72 -2.62
N ASN A 451 -3.62 -23.67 -3.38
CA ASN A 451 -3.98 -23.44 -4.79
C ASN A 451 -5.07 -22.38 -4.98
N ASN A 452 -5.78 -22.00 -3.93
CA ASN A 452 -6.87 -21.04 -3.98
C ASN A 452 -6.56 -19.72 -3.25
N ILE A 453 -5.31 -19.46 -2.89
CA ILE A 453 -4.93 -18.17 -2.28
C ILE A 453 -5.13 -17.01 -3.27
N SER A 454 -5.50 -15.83 -2.75
CA SER A 454 -5.85 -14.65 -3.56
C SER A 454 -6.72 -15.06 -4.77
N PRO A 455 -7.99 -15.45 -4.58
CA PRO A 455 -8.79 -16.15 -5.58
C PRO A 455 -9.37 -15.21 -6.65
N THR A 456 -8.50 -14.52 -7.38
CA THR A 456 -8.85 -13.55 -8.43
C THR A 456 -9.77 -14.15 -9.51
N GLY A 457 -9.56 -15.42 -9.90
CA GLY A 457 -10.42 -16.08 -10.88
C GLY A 457 -11.88 -16.18 -10.43
N TRP A 458 -12.12 -16.51 -9.14
CA TRP A 458 -13.50 -16.54 -8.63
C TRP A 458 -14.15 -15.16 -8.61
N MET A 459 -13.37 -14.08 -8.40
CA MET A 459 -13.91 -12.72 -8.47
C MET A 459 -14.31 -12.37 -9.91
N ILE A 460 -13.48 -12.74 -10.90
CA ILE A 460 -13.80 -12.58 -12.34
C ILE A 460 -15.05 -13.36 -12.71
N ASP A 461 -15.16 -14.63 -12.31
CA ASP A 461 -16.33 -15.50 -12.58
C ASP A 461 -17.64 -14.89 -12.06
N GLN A 462 -17.59 -14.13 -10.98
CA GLN A 462 -18.72 -13.45 -10.38
C GLN A 462 -18.89 -11.99 -10.85
N ALA A 463 -18.12 -11.56 -11.83
CA ALA A 463 -18.09 -10.17 -12.30
C ALA A 463 -17.92 -9.15 -11.15
N MET A 464 -17.15 -9.49 -10.13
CA MET A 464 -16.78 -8.59 -9.03
C MET A 464 -15.56 -7.77 -9.41
N ARG A 465 -15.60 -6.48 -9.14
CA ARG A 465 -14.39 -5.64 -9.12
C ARG A 465 -13.60 -5.96 -7.87
N PHE A 466 -12.28 -5.89 -7.99
CA PHE A 466 -11.32 -6.03 -6.89
C PHE A 466 -10.06 -5.25 -7.21
N SER A 467 -9.28 -4.89 -6.23
CA SER A 467 -7.94 -4.35 -6.41
C SER A 467 -6.88 -5.41 -6.10
N ILE A 468 -5.66 -5.14 -6.56
CA ILE A 468 -4.46 -5.88 -6.17
C ILE A 468 -3.45 -4.89 -5.58
N HIS A 469 -2.65 -5.33 -4.61
CA HIS A 469 -1.78 -4.45 -3.85
C HIS A 469 -0.43 -5.09 -3.50
N SER A 470 0.50 -4.27 -2.97
CA SER A 470 1.82 -4.72 -2.51
C SER A 470 1.90 -5.05 -1.03
N ASP A 471 1.05 -4.41 -0.21
CA ASP A 471 1.17 -4.40 1.24
C ASP A 471 2.57 -3.91 1.72
N ALA A 472 3.18 -3.03 0.94
CA ALA A 472 4.53 -2.54 1.27
C ALA A 472 4.55 -1.83 2.64
N PRO A 473 5.56 -2.06 3.48
CA PRO A 473 6.84 -2.70 3.20
C PRO A 473 6.88 -4.23 3.39
N VAL A 474 5.75 -4.93 3.62
CA VAL A 474 5.72 -6.39 3.73
C VAL A 474 6.32 -7.03 2.47
N THR A 475 5.96 -6.55 1.28
CA THR A 475 6.74 -6.77 0.06
C THR A 475 7.11 -5.44 -0.57
N PHE A 476 8.20 -5.40 -1.32
CA PHE A 476 8.61 -4.18 -2.00
C PHE A 476 7.52 -3.70 -2.99
N PRO A 477 7.24 -2.37 -3.10
CA PRO A 477 6.17 -1.85 -3.95
C PRO A 477 6.53 -1.91 -5.45
N ASN A 478 6.80 -3.11 -5.96
CA ASN A 478 7.15 -3.36 -7.36
C ASN A 478 5.90 -3.66 -8.17
N SER A 479 5.39 -2.68 -8.93
CA SER A 479 4.18 -2.81 -9.73
C SER A 479 4.25 -3.93 -10.76
N MET A 480 5.40 -4.14 -11.39
CA MET A 480 5.58 -5.21 -12.36
C MET A 480 5.54 -6.59 -11.70
N ARG A 481 6.04 -6.73 -10.46
CA ARG A 481 5.92 -7.95 -9.68
C ARG A 481 4.48 -8.21 -9.25
N ILE A 482 3.71 -7.18 -8.89
CA ILE A 482 2.28 -7.31 -8.59
C ILE A 482 1.54 -7.88 -9.81
N ILE A 483 1.74 -7.30 -11.00
CA ILE A 483 1.13 -7.75 -12.26
C ILE A 483 1.59 -9.18 -12.59
N ASP A 484 2.91 -9.44 -12.55
CA ASP A 484 3.48 -10.77 -12.80
C ASP A 484 2.88 -11.86 -11.91
N SER A 485 2.77 -11.57 -10.60
CA SER A 485 2.21 -12.51 -9.62
C SER A 485 0.73 -12.81 -9.89
N ALA A 486 -0.04 -11.82 -10.35
CA ALA A 486 -1.45 -11.99 -10.69
C ALA A 486 -1.64 -12.74 -12.02
N VAL A 487 -0.78 -12.49 -13.02
CA VAL A 487 -0.87 -13.08 -14.37
C VAL A 487 -0.26 -14.48 -14.41
N ASN A 488 0.93 -14.66 -13.86
CA ASN A 488 1.69 -15.92 -13.99
C ASN A 488 1.45 -16.89 -12.83
N ARG A 489 1.21 -16.36 -11.61
CA ARG A 489 1.04 -17.15 -10.38
C ARG A 489 2.19 -18.14 -10.16
N THR A 490 3.42 -17.68 -10.37
CA THR A 490 4.63 -18.49 -10.25
C THR A 490 5.25 -18.24 -8.86
N THR A 491 5.55 -19.32 -8.15
CA THR A 491 6.26 -19.28 -6.85
C THR A 491 7.76 -19.00 -7.05
N ARG A 492 8.50 -18.73 -5.96
CA ARG A 492 9.97 -18.56 -6.03
C ARG A 492 10.69 -19.78 -6.60
N THR A 493 10.18 -21.00 -6.37
CA THR A 493 10.76 -22.22 -6.94
C THR A 493 10.32 -22.47 -8.38
N GLY A 494 9.58 -21.55 -9.01
CA GLY A 494 9.13 -21.65 -10.40
C GLY A 494 7.88 -22.52 -10.63
N LYS A 495 7.21 -22.97 -9.56
CA LYS A 495 5.97 -23.73 -9.67
C LYS A 495 4.77 -22.81 -9.86
N VAL A 496 3.79 -23.25 -10.64
CA VAL A 496 2.51 -22.53 -10.77
C VAL A 496 1.59 -22.92 -9.61
N LEU A 497 1.06 -21.93 -8.88
CA LEU A 497 0.15 -22.14 -7.78
C LEU A 497 -1.22 -21.50 -8.11
N GLY A 498 -2.25 -22.36 -8.27
CA GLY A 498 -3.61 -21.88 -8.53
C GLY A 498 -3.80 -21.28 -9.92
N ALA A 499 -3.49 -22.02 -10.98
CA ALA A 499 -3.61 -21.57 -12.38
C ALA A 499 -5.01 -21.04 -12.76
N ALA A 500 -6.06 -21.53 -12.09
CA ALA A 500 -7.44 -21.07 -12.29
C ALA A 500 -7.67 -19.61 -11.82
N HIS A 501 -6.72 -19.05 -11.08
CA HIS A 501 -6.79 -17.68 -10.58
C HIS A 501 -5.84 -16.70 -11.32
N ARG A 502 -5.33 -17.09 -12.48
CA ARG A 502 -4.56 -16.21 -13.36
C ARG A 502 -5.46 -15.11 -13.90
N LEU A 503 -4.95 -13.88 -13.88
CA LEU A 503 -5.60 -12.76 -14.58
C LEU A 503 -5.05 -12.62 -16.01
N SER A 504 -5.87 -12.03 -16.88
CA SER A 504 -5.31 -11.43 -18.09
C SER A 504 -4.46 -10.20 -17.70
N PRO A 505 -3.44 -9.83 -18.51
CA PRO A 505 -2.68 -8.59 -18.22
C PRO A 505 -3.57 -7.35 -18.15
N MET A 506 -4.64 -7.27 -18.96
CA MET A 506 -5.60 -6.17 -18.90
C MET A 506 -6.38 -6.14 -17.57
N ASP A 507 -6.83 -7.29 -17.05
CA ASP A 507 -7.53 -7.33 -15.78
C ASP A 507 -6.59 -7.01 -14.61
N ALA A 508 -5.32 -7.41 -14.67
CA ALA A 508 -4.31 -7.01 -13.70
C ALA A 508 -4.06 -5.49 -13.73
N LEU A 509 -3.99 -4.87 -14.93
CA LEU A 509 -3.93 -3.41 -15.05
C LEU A 509 -5.18 -2.74 -14.48
N LYS A 510 -6.39 -3.22 -14.80
CA LYS A 510 -7.64 -2.69 -14.23
C LYS A 510 -7.62 -2.77 -12.71
N ALA A 511 -7.16 -3.88 -12.13
CA ALA A 511 -7.11 -4.09 -10.68
C ALA A 511 -6.08 -3.20 -9.96
N LEU A 512 -5.06 -2.76 -10.68
CA LEU A 512 -4.01 -1.85 -10.19
C LEU A 512 -4.28 -0.37 -10.54
N THR A 513 -5.37 -0.06 -11.26
CA THR A 513 -5.72 1.28 -11.73
C THR A 513 -7.20 1.60 -11.46
N ILE A 514 -8.09 1.44 -12.45
CA ILE A 514 -9.49 1.89 -12.36
C ILE A 514 -10.30 1.17 -11.26
N TRP A 515 -10.06 -0.11 -11.00
CA TRP A 515 -10.75 -0.82 -9.92
C TRP A 515 -10.19 -0.43 -8.54
N ALA A 516 -8.87 -0.13 -8.46
CA ALA A 516 -8.27 0.45 -7.24
C ALA A 516 -8.79 1.87 -7.00
N ALA A 517 -8.94 2.70 -8.05
CA ALA A 517 -9.58 4.01 -7.94
C ALA A 517 -11.04 3.89 -7.42
N TYR A 518 -11.79 2.90 -7.93
CA TYR A 518 -13.15 2.62 -7.43
C TYR A 518 -13.15 2.30 -5.93
N GLN A 519 -12.18 1.55 -5.42
CA GLN A 519 -12.05 1.30 -3.98
C GLN A 519 -12.06 2.60 -3.18
N HIS A 520 -11.41 3.64 -3.69
CA HIS A 520 -11.19 4.92 -3.01
C HIS A 520 -12.23 6.00 -3.35
N PHE A 521 -13.31 5.67 -4.09
CA PHE A 521 -14.31 6.63 -4.61
C PHE A 521 -13.71 7.64 -5.60
N GLU A 522 -12.67 7.26 -6.33
CA GLU A 522 -11.90 8.13 -7.22
C GLU A 522 -11.97 7.73 -8.70
N GLU A 523 -12.79 6.76 -9.07
CA GLU A 523 -12.92 6.28 -10.44
C GLU A 523 -13.39 7.34 -11.44
N SER A 524 -13.99 8.42 -10.97
CA SER A 524 -14.39 9.55 -11.80
C SER A 524 -13.27 10.56 -12.07
N ILE A 525 -12.18 10.49 -11.30
CA ILE A 525 -11.09 11.47 -11.37
C ILE A 525 -9.73 10.86 -11.75
N LYS A 526 -9.52 9.55 -11.58
CA LYS A 526 -8.27 8.85 -11.94
C LYS A 526 -8.48 7.36 -12.26
N GLY A 527 -7.41 6.64 -12.56
CA GLY A 527 -7.38 5.19 -12.79
C GLY A 527 -7.65 4.76 -14.23
N SER A 528 -7.99 5.69 -15.13
CA SER A 528 -8.04 5.48 -16.59
C SER A 528 -7.70 6.79 -17.30
N LEU A 529 -7.25 6.70 -18.56
CA LEU A 529 -6.90 7.87 -19.35
C LEU A 529 -8.11 8.33 -20.15
N GLU A 530 -8.90 9.21 -19.55
CA GLU A 530 -10.14 9.76 -20.10
C GLU A 530 -10.18 11.28 -19.93
N VAL A 531 -10.80 11.97 -20.89
CA VAL A 531 -10.97 13.42 -20.82
C VAL A 531 -11.68 13.83 -19.52
N GLY A 532 -11.12 14.80 -18.82
CA GLY A 532 -11.61 15.32 -17.54
C GLY A 532 -11.01 14.65 -16.30
N LYS A 533 -10.29 13.53 -16.44
CA LYS A 533 -9.55 12.88 -15.35
C LYS A 533 -8.14 13.48 -15.20
N GLN A 534 -7.51 13.21 -14.07
CA GLN A 534 -6.12 13.61 -13.82
C GLN A 534 -5.19 13.02 -14.88
N ALA A 535 -4.21 13.79 -15.31
CA ALA A 535 -3.19 13.37 -16.24
C ALA A 535 -2.09 12.56 -15.50
N ASP A 536 -2.51 11.43 -14.92
CA ASP A 536 -1.69 10.50 -14.14
C ASP A 536 -1.40 9.28 -15.00
N PHE A 537 -0.14 9.08 -15.35
CA PHE A 537 0.25 7.94 -16.20
C PHE A 537 1.70 7.51 -16.00
N VAL A 538 1.96 6.30 -16.46
CA VAL A 538 3.27 5.65 -16.43
C VAL A 538 3.72 5.36 -17.84
N VAL A 539 4.99 5.62 -18.14
CA VAL A 539 5.66 5.22 -19.37
C VAL A 539 6.47 3.95 -19.07
N LEU A 540 6.21 2.89 -19.82
CA LEU A 540 6.85 1.58 -19.70
C LEU A 540 7.79 1.32 -20.88
N ASP A 541 8.82 0.48 -20.65
CA ASP A 541 9.76 0.04 -21.69
C ASP A 541 9.20 -1.07 -22.61
N ALA A 542 8.05 -1.67 -22.24
CA ALA A 542 7.37 -2.69 -23.02
C ALA A 542 5.85 -2.63 -22.81
N ASP A 543 5.11 -3.30 -23.71
CA ASP A 543 3.65 -3.42 -23.63
C ASP A 543 3.26 -4.68 -22.83
N PRO A 544 2.63 -4.54 -21.65
CA PRO A 544 2.23 -5.66 -20.80
C PRO A 544 1.19 -6.58 -21.44
N LEU A 545 0.47 -6.11 -22.48
CA LEU A 545 -0.55 -6.91 -23.17
C LEU A 545 0.04 -7.81 -24.25
N THR A 546 1.22 -7.47 -24.77
CA THR A 546 1.84 -8.16 -25.93
C THR A 546 3.17 -8.83 -25.60
N ILE A 547 3.84 -8.42 -24.52
CA ILE A 547 5.07 -9.07 -24.07
C ILE A 547 4.79 -10.52 -23.64
N GLU A 548 5.78 -11.40 -23.78
CA GLU A 548 5.72 -12.74 -23.20
C GLU A 548 5.43 -12.62 -21.70
N ALA A 549 4.37 -13.28 -21.21
CA ALA A 549 3.90 -13.11 -19.83
C ALA A 549 5.01 -13.33 -18.78
N SER A 550 5.92 -14.28 -19.02
CA SER A 550 7.08 -14.55 -18.15
C SER A 550 8.07 -13.39 -18.03
N ASN A 551 8.01 -12.40 -18.93
CA ASN A 551 8.86 -11.22 -18.95
C ASN A 551 8.23 -9.98 -18.29
N ILE A 552 6.97 -10.03 -17.89
CA ILE A 552 6.29 -8.90 -17.21
C ILE A 552 7.10 -8.41 -16.01
N LYS A 553 7.62 -9.32 -15.19
CA LYS A 553 8.46 -9.02 -14.03
C LYS A 553 9.74 -8.24 -14.32
N ASN A 554 10.21 -8.26 -15.57
CA ASN A 554 11.44 -7.61 -16.02
C ASN A 554 11.18 -6.22 -16.64
N MET A 555 9.92 -5.88 -16.90
CA MET A 555 9.54 -4.56 -17.42
C MET A 555 9.95 -3.44 -16.47
N LYS A 556 10.24 -2.29 -17.04
CA LYS A 556 10.70 -1.11 -16.28
C LYS A 556 9.73 0.05 -16.45
N VAL A 557 9.48 0.72 -15.34
CA VAL A 557 8.90 2.06 -15.34
C VAL A 557 9.99 3.03 -15.80
N LEU A 558 9.80 3.68 -16.93
CA LEU A 558 10.71 4.68 -17.49
C LEU A 558 10.41 6.08 -16.94
N LYS A 559 9.12 6.39 -16.78
CA LYS A 559 8.67 7.69 -16.29
C LYS A 559 7.33 7.55 -15.57
N THR A 560 7.18 8.34 -14.50
CA THR A 560 5.90 8.54 -13.81
C THR A 560 5.49 10.00 -13.93
N VAL A 561 4.26 10.22 -14.33
CA VAL A 561 3.64 11.55 -14.46
C VAL A 561 2.43 11.59 -13.55
N ASN A 562 2.36 12.62 -12.71
CA ASN A 562 1.24 12.90 -11.83
C ASN A 562 0.73 14.34 -12.09
N ASN A 563 -0.56 14.51 -12.41
CA ASN A 563 -1.17 15.79 -12.76
C ASN A 563 -0.39 16.55 -13.86
N ASP A 564 0.00 15.85 -14.95
CA ASP A 564 0.82 16.38 -16.08
C ASP A 564 2.26 16.79 -15.68
N LYS A 565 2.66 16.56 -14.41
CA LYS A 565 4.00 16.82 -13.91
C LYS A 565 4.81 15.54 -13.92
N THR A 566 5.97 15.55 -14.59
CA THR A 566 6.91 14.42 -14.50
C THR A 566 7.53 14.41 -13.09
N VAL A 567 7.23 13.35 -12.32
CA VAL A 567 7.66 13.18 -10.91
C VAL A 567 8.76 12.14 -10.75
N PHE A 568 8.97 11.29 -11.75
CA PHE A 568 10.08 10.34 -11.81
C PHE A 568 10.52 10.12 -13.25
N ILE A 569 11.83 10.02 -13.47
CA ILE A 569 12.47 9.56 -14.70
C ILE A 569 13.56 8.57 -14.30
N ARG A 570 13.54 7.40 -14.90
CA ARG A 570 14.61 6.42 -14.72
C ARG A 570 15.87 6.93 -15.42
N GLY A 571 16.95 7.10 -14.67
CA GLY A 571 18.28 7.36 -15.24
C GLY A 571 18.74 6.13 -16.05
N ASP A 572 19.60 6.39 -17.03
CA ASP A 572 20.23 5.34 -17.84
C ASP A 572 21.11 4.39 -17.02
#